data_a02d7f5c4763fe811aa3dcf0a03298d5
#
_entry.id   a02d7f5c4763fe811aa3dcf0a03298d5
#
_cell.length_a   1.000
_cell.length_b   1.000
_cell.length_c   1.000
_cell.angle_alpha   90.00
_cell.angle_beta   90.00
_cell.angle_gamma   90.00
#
_symmetry.space_group_name_H-M   'P 1'
#
loop_
_entity.id
_entity.type
_entity.pdbx_description
1 polymer ?
#
loop_
_entity_poly.entity_id
_entity_poly.type
_entity_poly.pdbx_seq_one_letter_code
_entity_poly.pdbx_strand_id
1 'polypeptide(L)'
;MNYTLLYIRDISEAASTIPCRETLRGKKIFITGANGLICSAVVDMLMTINDEDHAGISIFIATRNMSKTIQRFGKRCEREDITLVNYDATQPFHADIKPDYIIHGASAADPKAIMEHPTATIKSNIQGLSILLDIATKQNSRLLYISSSEIYGIKEGGEPLSENDYGYIDILNPRSCYPSAKRTAETMCVSYTKEYATDTVIVRPGHIYGPTMTDSDSRASSQFPRDLIAGKDIVMKSEGLQQRSYCYVADCASAILSVLIKGERGEAYNISNKNSIVSIRQMAESFAQAAHKQVVFSTASKSEKVSFNMMSNSSLTSSKIESLGWRALTDMPTGAEHTLNILRNSQ
;
A
#
# COMPACT_ATOMS: atom_id res chain seq x y z
N MET A 1 -17.09 -0.80 4.61
CA MET A 1 -17.16 -0.54 3.16
C MET A 1 -18.17 -1.48 2.54
N ASN A 2 -19.08 -1.00 1.69
CA ASN A 2 -19.97 -1.88 0.94
C ASN A 2 -19.25 -2.39 -0.32
N TYR A 3 -19.38 -3.68 -0.60
CA TYR A 3 -18.78 -4.31 -1.79
C TYR A 3 -19.70 -4.07 -3.00
N THR A 4 -19.49 -2.94 -3.68
CA THR A 4 -20.23 -2.64 -4.91
C THR A 4 -19.80 -3.56 -6.06
N LEU A 5 -20.68 -3.77 -7.05
CA LEU A 5 -20.33 -4.56 -8.25
C LEU A 5 -19.12 -3.98 -8.98
N LEU A 6 -18.98 -2.65 -9.00
CA LEU A 6 -17.82 -1.98 -9.60
C LEU A 6 -16.52 -2.36 -8.88
N TYR A 7 -16.51 -2.31 -7.53
CA TYR A 7 -15.32 -2.68 -6.76
C TYR A 7 -14.93 -4.15 -6.95
N ILE A 8 -15.92 -5.04 -6.94
CA ILE A 8 -15.69 -6.47 -7.16
C ILE A 8 -15.09 -6.71 -8.55
N ARG A 9 -15.62 -6.03 -9.58
CA ARG A 9 -15.07 -6.08 -10.93
C ARG A 9 -13.63 -5.57 -10.99
N ASP A 10 -13.34 -4.42 -10.39
CA ASP A 10 -11.97 -3.86 -10.37
C ASP A 10 -10.96 -4.83 -9.74
N ILE A 11 -11.34 -5.48 -8.64
CA ILE A 11 -10.49 -6.48 -7.97
C ILE A 11 -10.31 -7.72 -8.86
N SER A 12 -11.36 -8.22 -9.50
CA SER A 12 -11.32 -9.37 -10.38
C SER A 12 -10.47 -9.11 -11.64
N GLU A 13 -10.69 -7.97 -12.30
CA GLU A 13 -9.89 -7.57 -13.47
C GLU A 13 -8.41 -7.41 -13.12
N ALA A 14 -8.09 -6.75 -11.99
CA ALA A 14 -6.71 -6.62 -11.53
C ALA A 14 -6.10 -7.98 -11.15
N ALA A 15 -6.86 -8.90 -10.56
CA ALA A 15 -6.40 -10.25 -10.26
C ALA A 15 -5.99 -11.03 -11.50
N SER A 16 -6.60 -10.76 -12.66
CA SER A 16 -6.25 -11.39 -13.94
C SER A 16 -4.84 -11.03 -14.43
N THR A 17 -4.24 -9.96 -13.92
CA THR A 17 -2.87 -9.53 -14.26
C THR A 17 -1.78 -10.24 -13.46
N ILE A 18 -2.15 -11.06 -12.47
CA ILE A 18 -1.20 -11.78 -11.61
C ILE A 18 -0.61 -12.97 -12.38
N PRO A 19 0.68 -12.95 -12.71
CA PRO A 19 1.31 -14.06 -13.41
C PRO A 19 1.41 -15.28 -12.49
N CYS A 20 1.10 -16.47 -13.01
CA CYS A 20 1.16 -17.74 -12.28
C CYS A 20 0.33 -17.74 -10.96
N ARG A 21 -0.84 -17.10 -10.97
CA ARG A 21 -1.69 -16.97 -9.76
C ARG A 21 -2.15 -18.31 -9.20
N GLU A 22 -2.13 -19.37 -10.02
CA GLU A 22 -2.39 -20.75 -9.59
C GLU A 22 -1.40 -21.26 -8.52
N THR A 23 -0.22 -20.64 -8.41
CA THR A 23 0.78 -20.92 -7.36
C THR A 23 0.25 -20.63 -5.95
N LEU A 24 -0.78 -19.78 -5.83
CA LEU A 24 -1.44 -19.48 -4.55
C LEU A 24 -2.37 -20.61 -4.06
N ARG A 25 -2.70 -21.58 -4.91
CA ARG A 25 -3.63 -22.67 -4.57
C ARG A 25 -3.18 -23.44 -3.33
N GLY A 26 -4.11 -23.56 -2.36
CA GLY A 26 -3.88 -24.25 -1.08
C GLY A 26 -2.90 -23.57 -0.13
N LYS A 27 -2.45 -22.34 -0.43
CA LYS A 27 -1.46 -21.62 0.38
C LYS A 27 -2.07 -20.97 1.60
N LYS A 28 -1.28 -20.88 2.67
CA LYS A 28 -1.58 -20.16 3.90
C LYS A 28 -0.89 -18.82 3.87
N ILE A 29 -1.66 -17.73 3.89
CA ILE A 29 -1.13 -16.37 3.77
C ILE A 29 -1.44 -15.56 5.03
N PHE A 30 -0.40 -15.13 5.73
CA PHE A 30 -0.49 -14.30 6.93
C PHE A 30 -0.28 -12.82 6.56
N ILE A 31 -1.27 -11.96 6.85
CA ILE A 31 -1.27 -10.57 6.41
C ILE A 31 -1.40 -9.64 7.61
N THR A 32 -0.40 -8.77 7.82
CA THR A 32 -0.46 -7.71 8.82
C THR A 32 -0.85 -6.37 8.19
N GLY A 33 -1.47 -5.51 8.97
CA GLY A 33 -1.95 -4.21 8.46
C GLY A 33 -3.19 -4.31 7.56
N ALA A 34 -3.93 -5.40 7.65
CA ALA A 34 -5.05 -5.73 6.78
C ALA A 34 -6.24 -4.73 6.82
N ASN A 35 -6.29 -3.85 7.83
CA ASN A 35 -7.29 -2.77 7.90
C ASN A 35 -6.88 -1.50 7.15
N GLY A 36 -5.66 -1.47 6.58
CA GLY A 36 -5.15 -0.33 5.82
C GLY A 36 -5.57 -0.35 4.35
N LEU A 37 -5.37 0.78 3.66
CA LEU A 37 -5.71 0.98 2.26
C LEU A 37 -5.25 -0.19 1.38
N ILE A 38 -3.97 -0.56 1.44
CA ILE A 38 -3.35 -1.54 0.54
C ILE A 38 -3.71 -2.97 0.95
N CYS A 39 -3.40 -3.36 2.19
CA CYS A 39 -3.54 -4.75 2.61
C CYS A 39 -5.00 -5.20 2.66
N SER A 40 -5.97 -4.29 2.87
CA SER A 40 -7.38 -4.68 2.78
C SER A 40 -7.80 -5.05 1.36
N ALA A 41 -7.26 -4.39 0.34
CA ALA A 41 -7.48 -4.77 -1.05
C ALA A 41 -6.78 -6.07 -1.43
N VAL A 42 -5.59 -6.36 -0.84
CA VAL A 42 -4.94 -7.68 -1.00
C VAL A 42 -5.80 -8.79 -0.43
N VAL A 43 -6.39 -8.60 0.76
CA VAL A 43 -7.34 -9.58 1.35
C VAL A 43 -8.55 -9.76 0.45
N ASP A 44 -9.16 -8.67 -0.05
CA ASP A 44 -10.30 -8.73 -0.96
C ASP A 44 -9.94 -9.51 -2.24
N MET A 45 -8.75 -9.29 -2.79
CA MET A 45 -8.28 -9.99 -3.99
C MET A 45 -8.06 -11.48 -3.75
N LEU A 46 -7.49 -11.88 -2.61
CA LEU A 46 -7.34 -13.29 -2.26
C LEU A 46 -8.69 -14.00 -2.09
N MET A 47 -9.69 -13.32 -1.50
CA MET A 47 -11.05 -13.84 -1.44
C MET A 47 -11.66 -14.00 -2.85
N THR A 48 -11.45 -13.03 -3.73
CA THR A 48 -11.91 -13.11 -5.12
C THR A 48 -11.27 -14.27 -5.87
N ILE A 49 -9.95 -14.48 -5.71
CA ILE A 49 -9.24 -15.64 -6.29
C ILE A 49 -9.80 -16.98 -5.74
N ASN A 50 -10.14 -17.03 -4.44
CA ASN A 50 -10.79 -18.23 -3.88
C ASN A 50 -12.16 -18.48 -4.51
N ASP A 51 -12.95 -17.44 -4.70
CA ASP A 51 -14.30 -17.53 -5.25
C ASP A 51 -14.29 -17.92 -6.75
N GLU A 52 -13.36 -17.35 -7.54
CA GLU A 52 -13.27 -17.58 -8.99
C GLU A 52 -12.54 -18.89 -9.34
N ASP A 53 -11.42 -19.17 -8.72
CA ASP A 53 -10.53 -20.27 -9.09
C ASP A 53 -10.69 -21.50 -8.19
N HIS A 54 -11.53 -21.43 -7.15
CA HIS A 54 -11.60 -22.46 -6.10
C HIS A 54 -10.21 -22.79 -5.55
N ALA A 55 -9.43 -21.71 -5.26
CA ALA A 55 -8.02 -21.83 -4.97
C ALA A 55 -7.72 -22.43 -3.59
N GLY A 56 -8.65 -22.35 -2.64
CA GLY A 56 -8.48 -22.91 -1.28
C GLY A 56 -7.38 -22.22 -0.48
N ILE A 57 -7.17 -20.93 -0.71
CA ILE A 57 -6.20 -20.11 0.03
C ILE A 57 -6.73 -19.89 1.44
N SER A 58 -5.93 -20.19 2.48
CA SER A 58 -6.26 -19.85 3.86
C SER A 58 -5.67 -18.47 4.20
N ILE A 59 -6.52 -17.51 4.56
CA ILE A 59 -6.15 -16.11 4.76
C ILE A 59 -6.18 -15.80 6.26
N PHE A 60 -5.01 -15.47 6.84
CA PHE A 60 -4.88 -15.10 8.24
C PHE A 60 -4.74 -13.58 8.34
N ILE A 61 -5.79 -12.93 8.82
CA ILE A 61 -5.86 -11.48 8.99
C ILE A 61 -5.32 -11.10 10.37
N ALA A 62 -4.08 -10.61 10.41
CA ALA A 62 -3.41 -10.21 11.64
C ALA A 62 -3.74 -8.76 11.99
N THR A 63 -4.40 -8.56 13.13
CA THR A 63 -4.90 -7.26 13.57
C THR A 63 -4.81 -7.07 15.08
N ARG A 64 -4.50 -5.86 15.53
CA ARG A 64 -4.62 -5.45 16.94
C ARG A 64 -6.01 -4.93 17.32
N ASN A 65 -6.89 -4.74 16.32
CA ASN A 65 -8.23 -4.19 16.53
C ASN A 65 -9.27 -5.00 15.74
N MET A 66 -9.81 -6.03 16.38
CA MET A 66 -10.82 -6.92 15.82
C MET A 66 -12.08 -6.16 15.37
N SER A 67 -12.52 -5.18 16.14
CA SER A 67 -13.74 -4.41 15.81
C SER A 67 -13.58 -3.64 14.50
N LYS A 68 -12.40 -3.00 14.26
CA LYS A 68 -12.11 -2.34 12.99
C LYS A 68 -12.04 -3.34 11.83
N THR A 69 -11.54 -4.55 12.07
CA THR A 69 -11.48 -5.59 11.05
C THR A 69 -12.88 -6.05 10.66
N ILE A 70 -13.74 -6.32 11.64
CA ILE A 70 -15.13 -6.68 11.40
C ILE A 70 -15.89 -5.53 10.71
N GLN A 71 -15.65 -4.27 11.10
CA GLN A 71 -16.21 -3.11 10.40
C GLN A 71 -15.77 -3.05 8.93
N ARG A 72 -14.50 -3.36 8.63
CA ARG A 72 -13.95 -3.31 7.26
C ARG A 72 -14.49 -4.43 6.37
N PHE A 73 -14.53 -5.65 6.86
CA PHE A 73 -14.84 -6.84 6.05
C PHE A 73 -16.27 -7.37 6.24
N GLY A 74 -16.97 -6.94 7.30
CA GLY A 74 -18.35 -7.35 7.59
C GLY A 74 -18.48 -8.87 7.71
N LYS A 75 -19.53 -9.42 7.12
CA LYS A 75 -19.81 -10.87 7.10
C LYS A 75 -18.73 -11.72 6.43
N ARG A 76 -17.81 -11.10 5.66
CA ARG A 76 -16.70 -11.83 5.04
C ARG A 76 -15.71 -12.37 6.07
N CYS A 77 -15.68 -11.81 7.30
CA CYS A 77 -14.91 -12.39 8.40
C CYS A 77 -15.41 -13.77 8.85
N GLU A 78 -16.64 -14.16 8.47
CA GLU A 78 -17.26 -15.45 8.82
C GLU A 78 -16.97 -16.54 7.78
N ARG A 79 -16.22 -16.23 6.72
CA ARG A 79 -15.83 -17.21 5.69
C ARG A 79 -14.91 -18.26 6.28
N GLU A 80 -15.05 -19.50 5.83
CA GLU A 80 -14.21 -20.63 6.27
C GLU A 80 -12.72 -20.46 5.90
N ASP A 81 -12.44 -19.70 4.84
CA ASP A 81 -11.09 -19.41 4.38
C ASP A 81 -10.43 -18.21 5.09
N ILE A 82 -11.15 -17.54 6.02
CA ILE A 82 -10.66 -16.38 6.80
C ILE A 82 -10.45 -16.77 8.27
N THR A 83 -9.28 -16.43 8.80
CA THR A 83 -8.99 -16.53 10.23
C THR A 83 -8.49 -15.19 10.76
N LEU A 84 -9.17 -14.63 11.77
CA LEU A 84 -8.73 -13.40 12.45
C LEU A 84 -7.71 -13.76 13.53
N VAL A 85 -6.55 -13.09 13.50
CA VAL A 85 -5.44 -13.34 14.43
C VAL A 85 -5.15 -12.07 15.22
N ASN A 86 -5.11 -12.16 16.56
CA ASN A 86 -4.68 -11.05 17.40
C ASN A 86 -3.17 -10.84 17.25
N TYR A 87 -2.76 -9.71 16.73
CA TYR A 87 -1.36 -9.38 16.44
C TYR A 87 -1.08 -7.91 16.68
N ASP A 88 -0.07 -7.64 17.50
CA ASP A 88 0.51 -6.30 17.68
C ASP A 88 2.00 -6.36 17.28
N ALA A 89 2.40 -5.57 16.29
CA ALA A 89 3.77 -5.50 15.80
C ALA A 89 4.80 -5.04 16.85
N THR A 90 4.37 -4.53 17.99
CA THR A 90 5.23 -4.08 19.09
C THR A 90 5.33 -5.08 20.24
N GLN A 91 4.65 -6.23 20.12
CA GLN A 91 4.60 -7.27 21.16
C GLN A 91 5.16 -8.60 20.64
N PRO A 92 5.71 -9.46 21.51
CA PRO A 92 6.06 -10.82 21.16
C PRO A 92 4.85 -11.54 20.53
N PHE A 93 5.09 -12.24 19.46
CA PHE A 93 4.04 -12.99 18.76
C PHE A 93 4.43 -14.46 18.61
N HIS A 94 3.58 -15.31 19.13
CA HIS A 94 3.69 -16.75 18.98
C HIS A 94 2.39 -17.25 18.34
N ALA A 95 2.48 -17.72 17.13
CA ALA A 95 1.34 -18.33 16.45
C ALA A 95 1.65 -19.78 16.09
N ASP A 96 0.69 -20.67 16.35
CA ASP A 96 0.70 -22.04 15.83
C ASP A 96 0.39 -22.10 14.32
N ILE A 97 0.42 -20.94 13.68
CA ILE A 97 0.21 -20.80 12.24
C ILE A 97 1.54 -21.04 11.54
N LYS A 98 1.54 -21.93 10.55
CA LYS A 98 2.68 -22.12 9.65
C LYS A 98 2.31 -21.55 8.27
N PRO A 99 2.50 -20.25 8.04
CA PRO A 99 2.17 -19.64 6.76
C PRO A 99 3.18 -20.04 5.69
N ASP A 100 2.71 -20.25 4.46
CA ASP A 100 3.57 -20.33 3.28
C ASP A 100 4.12 -18.94 2.92
N TYR A 101 3.26 -17.93 3.06
CA TYR A 101 3.56 -16.55 2.74
C TYR A 101 3.21 -15.61 3.90
N ILE A 102 4.06 -14.61 4.13
CA ILE A 102 3.81 -13.52 5.06
C ILE A 102 3.84 -12.20 4.27
N ILE A 103 2.76 -11.41 4.36
CA ILE A 103 2.70 -10.06 3.80
C ILE A 103 2.71 -9.07 4.97
N HIS A 104 3.82 -8.35 5.14
CA HIS A 104 3.97 -7.40 6.24
C HIS A 104 3.72 -5.97 5.79
N GLY A 105 2.50 -5.47 6.07
CA GLY A 105 2.08 -4.09 5.79
C GLY A 105 1.70 -3.27 7.02
N ALA A 106 1.89 -3.81 8.23
CA ALA A 106 1.59 -3.08 9.46
C ALA A 106 2.61 -1.95 9.71
N SER A 107 2.24 -0.73 9.36
CA SER A 107 3.03 0.49 9.58
C SER A 107 2.10 1.71 9.61
N ALA A 108 2.42 2.69 10.44
CA ALA A 108 1.79 4.01 10.34
C ALA A 108 2.36 4.71 9.09
N ALA A 109 1.51 4.97 8.10
CA ALA A 109 1.88 5.65 6.85
C ALA A 109 1.17 7.00 6.67
N ASP A 110 0.32 7.39 7.62
CA ASP A 110 -0.34 8.69 7.63
C ASP A 110 0.63 9.79 8.11
N PRO A 111 0.82 10.89 7.33
CA PRO A 111 1.79 11.93 7.66
C PRO A 111 1.57 12.57 9.03
N LYS A 112 0.30 12.74 9.46
CA LYS A 112 -0.03 13.33 10.76
C LYS A 112 0.37 12.38 11.89
N ALA A 113 0.04 11.09 11.80
CA ALA A 113 0.42 10.09 12.78
C ALA A 113 1.95 9.93 12.90
N ILE A 114 2.68 10.01 11.77
CA ILE A 114 4.15 9.97 11.75
C ILE A 114 4.74 11.15 12.52
N MET A 115 4.20 12.36 12.32
CA MET A 115 4.69 13.56 12.99
C MET A 115 4.35 13.58 14.49
N GLU A 116 3.19 13.08 14.87
CA GLU A 116 2.75 13.02 16.28
C GLU A 116 3.47 11.92 17.07
N HIS A 117 3.83 10.80 16.39
CA HIS A 117 4.38 9.62 17.07
C HIS A 117 5.62 9.03 16.36
N PRO A 118 6.71 9.82 16.17
CA PRO A 118 7.89 9.38 15.40
C PRO A 118 8.59 8.16 16.00
N THR A 119 8.68 8.08 17.33
CA THR A 119 9.30 6.92 18.02
C THR A 119 8.48 5.64 17.80
N ALA A 120 7.16 5.73 17.92
CA ALA A 120 6.28 4.57 17.68
C ALA A 120 6.36 4.12 16.22
N THR A 121 6.52 5.05 15.29
CA THR A 121 6.73 4.76 13.86
C THR A 121 7.99 3.93 13.63
N ILE A 122 9.12 4.30 14.25
CA ILE A 122 10.37 3.51 14.16
C ILE A 122 10.16 2.12 14.75
N LYS A 123 9.69 2.06 16.00
CA LYS A 123 9.53 0.78 16.73
C LYS A 123 8.65 -0.21 15.98
N SER A 124 7.49 0.22 15.50
CA SER A 124 6.56 -0.68 14.81
C SER A 124 7.13 -1.24 13.49
N ASN A 125 7.91 -0.44 12.75
CA ASN A 125 8.53 -0.90 11.52
C ASN A 125 9.68 -1.90 11.77
N ILE A 126 10.48 -1.71 12.82
CA ILE A 126 11.68 -2.52 13.08
C ILE A 126 11.34 -3.76 13.91
N GLN A 127 10.66 -3.60 15.05
CA GLN A 127 10.34 -4.72 15.94
C GLN A 127 9.37 -5.71 15.29
N GLY A 128 8.28 -5.20 14.67
CA GLY A 128 7.31 -6.04 14.01
C GLY A 128 7.89 -6.86 12.86
N LEU A 129 8.77 -6.24 12.07
CA LEU A 129 9.46 -6.96 10.99
C LEU A 129 10.42 -8.01 11.52
N SER A 130 11.21 -7.69 12.56
CA SER A 130 12.17 -8.63 13.17
C SER A 130 11.48 -9.93 13.60
N ILE A 131 10.35 -9.81 14.31
CA ILE A 131 9.56 -10.97 14.76
C ILE A 131 9.09 -11.82 13.56
N LEU A 132 8.61 -11.19 12.51
CA LEU A 132 8.11 -11.90 11.33
C LEU A 132 9.22 -12.53 10.50
N LEU A 133 10.40 -11.91 10.44
CA LEU A 133 11.58 -12.48 9.79
C LEU A 133 12.06 -13.74 10.54
N ASP A 134 12.08 -13.72 11.88
CA ASP A 134 12.41 -14.91 12.68
C ASP A 134 11.41 -16.05 12.44
N ILE A 135 10.11 -15.73 12.35
CA ILE A 135 9.07 -16.71 12.01
C ILE A 135 9.28 -17.26 10.60
N ALA A 136 9.50 -16.37 9.61
CA ALA A 136 9.74 -16.74 8.23
C ALA A 136 10.95 -17.68 8.09
N THR A 137 12.04 -17.35 8.77
CA THR A 137 13.25 -18.19 8.82
C THR A 137 12.96 -19.56 9.40
N LYS A 138 12.34 -19.60 10.60
CA LYS A 138 12.05 -20.85 11.32
C LYS A 138 11.08 -21.77 10.58
N GLN A 139 10.12 -21.20 9.86
CA GLN A 139 9.06 -21.94 9.20
C GLN A 139 9.28 -22.11 7.69
N ASN A 140 10.37 -21.56 7.16
CA ASN A 140 10.69 -21.57 5.74
C ASN A 140 9.59 -20.90 4.89
N SER A 141 9.04 -19.80 5.40
CA SER A 141 8.01 -18.98 4.73
C SER A 141 8.66 -17.93 3.86
N ARG A 142 8.01 -17.55 2.74
CA ARG A 142 8.38 -16.34 2.00
C ARG A 142 7.75 -15.12 2.65
N LEU A 143 8.56 -14.09 2.95
CA LEU A 143 8.09 -12.82 3.52
C LEU A 143 8.17 -11.71 2.48
N LEU A 144 7.02 -11.08 2.18
CA LEU A 144 6.95 -9.84 1.43
C LEU A 144 6.81 -8.65 2.38
N TYR A 145 7.77 -7.73 2.31
CA TYR A 145 7.75 -6.49 3.06
C TYR A 145 7.21 -5.33 2.21
N ILE A 146 6.17 -4.65 2.71
CA ILE A 146 5.64 -3.43 2.09
C ILE A 146 6.44 -2.23 2.62
N SER A 147 7.37 -1.76 1.80
CA SER A 147 8.17 -0.56 2.01
C SER A 147 7.42 0.69 1.54
N SER A 148 8.12 1.65 0.97
CA SER A 148 7.55 2.93 0.50
C SER A 148 8.50 3.61 -0.50
N SER A 149 7.96 4.41 -1.41
CA SER A 149 8.75 5.33 -2.23
C SER A 149 9.50 6.40 -1.43
N GLU A 150 9.14 6.64 -0.17
CA GLU A 150 9.87 7.60 0.68
C GLU A 150 11.31 7.15 1.00
N ILE A 151 11.65 5.87 0.82
CA ILE A 151 13.03 5.38 1.01
C ILE A 151 14.03 6.06 0.06
N TYR A 152 13.56 6.53 -1.09
CA TYR A 152 14.44 7.19 -2.06
C TYR A 152 14.99 8.51 -1.53
N GLY A 153 14.28 9.21 -0.63
CA GLY A 153 14.70 10.51 -0.15
C GLY A 153 14.66 11.57 -1.26
N ILE A 154 15.40 12.66 -1.08
CA ILE A 154 15.50 13.74 -2.06
C ILE A 154 16.62 13.41 -3.04
N LYS A 155 16.29 13.27 -4.30
CA LYS A 155 17.22 13.11 -5.41
C LYS A 155 16.99 14.23 -6.43
N GLU A 156 18.04 14.86 -6.88
CA GLU A 156 17.99 15.80 -8.00
C GLU A 156 17.79 15.07 -9.32
N GLY A 157 17.11 15.70 -10.25
CA GLY A 157 16.77 15.16 -11.56
C GLY A 157 15.27 15.07 -11.80
N GLY A 158 14.87 14.90 -13.05
CA GLY A 158 13.48 14.87 -13.49
C GLY A 158 12.96 13.47 -13.84
N GLU A 159 13.85 12.47 -13.86
CA GLU A 159 13.51 11.11 -14.29
C GLU A 159 12.82 10.32 -13.18
N PRO A 160 11.91 9.37 -13.53
CA PRO A 160 11.33 8.45 -12.56
C PRO A 160 12.40 7.62 -11.87
N LEU A 161 12.27 7.44 -10.55
CA LEU A 161 13.22 6.70 -9.72
C LEU A 161 13.11 5.19 -9.97
N SER A 162 14.26 4.57 -10.15
CA SER A 162 14.43 3.11 -10.24
C SER A 162 14.81 2.51 -8.89
N GLU A 163 14.79 1.19 -8.78
CA GLU A 163 15.11 0.50 -7.53
C GLU A 163 16.55 0.70 -7.06
N ASN A 164 17.45 1.10 -7.96
CA ASN A 164 18.88 1.38 -7.66
C ASN A 164 19.14 2.83 -7.27
N ASP A 165 18.12 3.67 -7.23
CA ASP A 165 18.27 5.08 -6.88
C ASP A 165 18.22 5.29 -5.36
N TYR A 166 19.11 6.18 -4.87
CA TYR A 166 19.14 6.58 -3.47
C TYR A 166 19.49 8.06 -3.37
N GLY A 167 18.68 8.81 -2.64
CA GLY A 167 18.85 10.23 -2.40
C GLY A 167 19.08 10.55 -0.93
N TYR A 168 19.17 11.84 -0.64
CA TYR A 168 19.41 12.38 0.68
C TYR A 168 18.18 12.26 1.59
N ILE A 169 18.43 11.90 2.85
CA ILE A 169 17.47 12.00 3.96
C ILE A 169 18.15 12.76 5.10
N ASP A 170 17.55 13.85 5.56
CA ASP A 170 17.97 14.56 6.76
C ASP A 170 17.60 13.73 7.99
N ILE A 171 18.54 12.93 8.48
CA ILE A 171 18.33 12.01 9.59
C ILE A 171 18.10 12.68 10.94
N LEU A 172 18.43 13.96 11.08
CA LEU A 172 18.19 14.74 12.31
C LEU A 172 16.80 15.38 12.32
N ASN A 173 16.07 15.35 11.22
CA ASN A 173 14.67 15.79 11.17
C ASN A 173 13.75 14.66 11.68
N PRO A 174 12.91 14.88 12.73
CA PRO A 174 11.99 13.86 13.23
C PRO A 174 11.04 13.28 12.17
N ARG A 175 10.71 14.04 11.12
CA ARG A 175 9.88 13.54 9.98
C ARG A 175 10.56 12.39 9.24
N SER A 176 11.88 12.33 9.27
CA SER A 176 12.66 11.26 8.62
C SER A 176 12.58 9.91 9.35
N CYS A 177 11.89 9.84 10.50
CA CYS A 177 11.66 8.58 11.21
C CYS A 177 11.06 7.50 10.31
N TYR A 178 10.13 7.87 9.42
CA TYR A 178 9.45 6.93 8.52
C TYR A 178 10.37 6.42 7.40
N PRO A 179 10.94 7.27 6.52
CA PRO A 179 11.83 6.78 5.48
C PRO A 179 13.09 6.09 6.03
N SER A 180 13.65 6.56 7.16
CA SER A 180 14.80 5.91 7.80
C SER A 180 14.44 4.51 8.34
N ALA A 181 13.29 4.37 9.00
CA ALA A 181 12.81 3.06 9.46
C ALA A 181 12.54 2.11 8.28
N LYS A 182 11.98 2.61 7.18
CA LYS A 182 11.75 1.82 5.97
C LYS A 182 13.07 1.35 5.32
N ARG A 183 14.09 2.23 5.24
CA ARG A 183 15.44 1.83 4.77
C ARG A 183 16.04 0.75 5.66
N THR A 184 16.02 0.93 6.98
CA THR A 184 16.51 -0.06 7.93
C THR A 184 15.79 -1.40 7.79
N ALA A 185 14.47 -1.37 7.62
CA ALA A 185 13.66 -2.57 7.44
C ALA A 185 14.00 -3.32 6.14
N GLU A 186 14.22 -2.62 5.02
CA GLU A 186 14.71 -3.25 3.79
C GLU A 186 16.08 -3.89 3.98
N THR A 187 17.01 -3.17 4.65
CA THR A 187 18.32 -3.73 4.98
C THR A 187 18.21 -4.98 5.84
N MET A 188 17.28 -5.02 6.81
CA MET A 188 17.00 -6.22 7.60
C MET A 188 16.54 -7.40 6.72
N CYS A 189 15.61 -7.18 5.79
CA CYS A 189 15.17 -8.22 4.87
C CYS A 189 16.34 -8.83 4.09
N VAL A 190 17.18 -7.98 3.49
CA VAL A 190 18.36 -8.42 2.71
C VAL A 190 19.40 -9.12 3.61
N SER A 191 19.60 -8.63 4.85
CA SER A 191 20.51 -9.25 5.82
C SER A 191 20.05 -10.66 6.21
N TYR A 192 18.75 -10.84 6.51
CA TYR A 192 18.18 -12.16 6.80
C TYR A 192 18.28 -13.11 5.60
N THR A 193 18.10 -12.59 4.39
CA THR A 193 18.28 -13.37 3.18
C THR A 193 19.72 -13.86 3.06
N LYS A 194 20.71 -13.02 3.35
CA LYS A 194 22.12 -13.37 3.26
C LYS A 194 22.58 -14.30 4.39
N GLU A 195 22.16 -14.01 5.62
CA GLU A 195 22.69 -14.69 6.82
C GLU A 195 21.96 -16.01 7.11
N TYR A 196 20.66 -16.04 6.95
CA TYR A 196 19.81 -17.19 7.31
C TYR A 196 19.15 -17.86 6.10
N ALA A 197 19.43 -17.40 4.91
CA ALA A 197 18.78 -17.87 3.69
C ALA A 197 17.23 -17.69 3.71
N THR A 198 16.72 -16.75 4.50
CA THR A 198 15.28 -16.42 4.54
C THR A 198 14.81 -15.91 3.17
N ASP A 199 13.67 -16.39 2.69
CA ASP A 199 13.12 -15.95 1.42
C ASP A 199 12.35 -14.65 1.62
N THR A 200 12.97 -13.51 1.31
CA THR A 200 12.36 -12.19 1.41
C THR A 200 12.21 -11.51 0.06
N VAL A 201 11.14 -10.76 -0.13
CA VAL A 201 10.93 -9.85 -1.25
C VAL A 201 10.38 -8.53 -0.74
N ILE A 202 10.65 -7.44 -1.44
CA ILE A 202 10.30 -6.10 -1.01
C ILE A 202 9.50 -5.41 -2.10
N VAL A 203 8.45 -4.68 -1.73
CA VAL A 203 7.74 -3.77 -2.65
C VAL A 203 7.84 -2.33 -2.15
N ARG A 204 8.01 -1.39 -3.07
CA ARG A 204 8.08 0.05 -2.83
C ARG A 204 6.90 0.76 -3.51
N PRO A 205 5.72 0.77 -2.88
CA PRO A 205 4.57 1.46 -3.46
C PRO A 205 4.82 2.96 -3.60
N GLY A 206 4.40 3.53 -4.73
CA GLY A 206 4.30 4.96 -4.95
C GLY A 206 3.11 5.55 -4.19
N HIS A 207 2.36 6.46 -4.81
CA HIS A 207 1.16 7.06 -4.22
C HIS A 207 -0.07 6.22 -4.53
N ILE A 208 -0.45 5.35 -3.58
CA ILE A 208 -1.62 4.47 -3.75
C ILE A 208 -2.88 5.20 -3.33
N TYR A 209 -3.94 5.06 -4.12
CA TYR A 209 -5.25 5.64 -3.89
C TYR A 209 -6.36 4.64 -4.25
N GLY A 210 -7.56 4.86 -3.76
CA GLY A 210 -8.73 4.04 -4.08
C GLY A 210 -9.75 3.98 -2.95
N PRO A 211 -10.86 3.23 -3.13
CA PRO A 211 -12.01 3.26 -2.23
C PRO A 211 -11.78 2.61 -0.86
N THR A 212 -10.69 1.88 -0.68
CA THR A 212 -10.34 1.21 0.59
C THR A 212 -9.60 2.12 1.58
N MET A 213 -9.51 3.43 1.30
CA MET A 213 -8.91 4.41 2.20
C MET A 213 -9.60 4.40 3.57
N THR A 214 -8.81 4.65 4.63
CA THR A 214 -9.34 4.76 5.99
C THR A 214 -9.84 6.17 6.26
N ASP A 215 -10.80 6.33 7.17
CA ASP A 215 -11.36 7.64 7.54
C ASP A 215 -10.31 8.60 8.09
N SER A 216 -9.28 8.07 8.75
CA SER A 216 -8.17 8.84 9.34
C SER A 216 -7.07 9.22 8.35
N ASP A 217 -7.10 8.76 7.10
CA ASP A 217 -6.06 9.05 6.11
C ASP A 217 -6.09 10.52 5.68
N SER A 218 -5.06 11.28 6.05
CA SER A 218 -4.95 12.73 5.80
C SER A 218 -4.30 13.10 4.46
N ARG A 219 -3.90 12.12 3.64
CA ARG A 219 -3.27 12.38 2.35
C ARG A 219 -4.25 13.02 1.36
N ALA A 220 -3.73 13.84 0.45
CA ALA A 220 -4.53 14.51 -0.59
C ALA A 220 -5.37 13.51 -1.40
N SER A 221 -4.80 12.36 -1.76
CA SER A 221 -5.48 11.29 -2.50
C SER A 221 -6.67 10.65 -1.76
N SER A 222 -6.76 10.85 -0.45
CA SER A 222 -7.88 10.42 0.39
C SER A 222 -8.78 11.57 0.80
N GLN A 223 -8.23 12.78 0.97
CA GLN A 223 -9.00 13.96 1.34
C GLN A 223 -9.90 14.44 0.19
N PHE A 224 -9.36 14.52 -1.03
CA PHE A 224 -10.12 15.01 -2.19
C PHE A 224 -11.41 14.22 -2.47
N PRO A 225 -11.39 12.89 -2.58
CA PRO A 225 -12.64 12.15 -2.76
C PRO A 225 -13.60 12.31 -1.59
N ARG A 226 -13.14 12.43 -0.33
CA ARG A 226 -14.03 12.69 0.81
C ARG A 226 -14.73 14.05 0.72
N ASP A 227 -14.00 15.10 0.35
CA ASP A 227 -14.57 16.44 0.18
C ASP A 227 -15.62 16.45 -0.95
N LEU A 228 -15.34 15.79 -2.06
CA LEU A 228 -16.28 15.67 -3.18
C LEU A 228 -17.55 14.89 -2.83
N ILE A 229 -17.43 13.81 -2.06
CA ILE A 229 -18.60 13.05 -1.59
C ILE A 229 -19.42 13.87 -0.61
N ALA A 230 -18.78 14.71 0.20
CA ALA A 230 -19.45 15.67 1.08
C ALA A 230 -20.06 16.87 0.31
N GLY A 231 -20.04 16.87 -1.03
CA GLY A 231 -20.58 17.92 -1.88
C GLY A 231 -19.72 19.18 -2.01
N LYS A 232 -18.48 19.16 -1.48
CA LYS A 232 -17.54 20.29 -1.51
C LYS A 232 -16.68 20.26 -2.77
N ASP A 233 -16.14 21.42 -3.14
CA ASP A 233 -15.06 21.52 -4.12
C ASP A 233 -13.72 21.10 -3.51
N ILE A 234 -12.74 20.77 -4.38
CA ILE A 234 -11.38 20.49 -3.92
C ILE A 234 -10.66 21.83 -3.68
N VAL A 235 -10.15 22.01 -2.45
CA VAL A 235 -9.36 23.19 -2.11
C VAL A 235 -7.88 22.84 -2.09
N MET A 236 -7.14 23.31 -3.09
CA MET A 236 -5.69 23.17 -3.15
C MET A 236 -5.01 24.36 -2.46
N LYS A 237 -4.01 24.06 -1.60
CA LYS A 237 -3.23 25.06 -0.86
C LYS A 237 -1.85 25.36 -1.47
N SER A 238 -1.60 24.84 -2.66
CA SER A 238 -0.41 25.08 -3.49
C SER A 238 -0.78 24.86 -4.94
N GLU A 239 0.10 25.26 -5.86
CA GLU A 239 -0.09 25.03 -7.31
C GLU A 239 -0.15 23.54 -7.69
N GLY A 240 0.38 22.66 -6.85
CA GLY A 240 0.30 21.21 -7.02
C GLY A 240 1.09 20.68 -8.21
N LEU A 241 2.19 21.33 -8.60
CA LEU A 241 2.98 20.96 -9.79
C LEU A 241 3.89 19.73 -9.57
N GLN A 242 4.03 19.27 -8.32
CA GLN A 242 4.89 18.15 -7.99
C GLN A 242 4.41 16.89 -8.68
N GLN A 243 5.30 16.22 -9.43
CA GLN A 243 5.03 14.96 -10.12
C GLN A 243 5.08 13.78 -9.16
N ARG A 244 4.13 12.88 -9.30
CA ARG A 244 3.96 11.66 -8.49
C ARG A 244 3.55 10.47 -9.36
N SER A 245 3.96 9.28 -8.96
CA SER A 245 3.38 8.04 -9.50
C SER A 245 2.17 7.65 -8.68
N TYR A 246 0.99 7.70 -9.27
CA TYR A 246 -0.22 7.17 -8.66
C TYR A 246 -0.48 5.76 -9.15
N CYS A 247 -0.99 4.91 -8.28
CA CYS A 247 -1.43 3.57 -8.64
C CYS A 247 -2.75 3.26 -7.93
N TYR A 248 -3.72 2.78 -8.69
CA TYR A 248 -5.01 2.38 -8.15
C TYR A 248 -4.85 1.18 -7.22
N VAL A 249 -5.63 1.13 -6.16
CA VAL A 249 -5.42 0.14 -5.09
C VAL A 249 -5.59 -1.30 -5.54
N ALA A 250 -6.48 -1.59 -6.51
CA ALA A 250 -6.64 -2.92 -7.07
C ALA A 250 -5.38 -3.35 -7.85
N ASP A 251 -4.82 -2.45 -8.66
CA ASP A 251 -3.55 -2.68 -9.36
C ASP A 251 -2.39 -2.87 -8.36
N CYS A 252 -2.35 -2.09 -7.27
CA CYS A 252 -1.35 -2.27 -6.23
C CYS A 252 -1.47 -3.65 -5.55
N ALA A 253 -2.68 -4.13 -5.29
CA ALA A 253 -2.90 -5.45 -4.69
C ALA A 253 -2.41 -6.57 -5.62
N SER A 254 -2.73 -6.51 -6.92
CA SER A 254 -2.24 -7.48 -7.90
C SER A 254 -0.71 -7.42 -8.07
N ALA A 255 -0.11 -6.23 -8.01
CA ALA A 255 1.34 -6.04 -8.01
C ALA A 255 2.02 -6.73 -6.82
N ILE A 256 1.47 -6.56 -5.62
CA ILE A 256 1.97 -7.21 -4.41
C ILE A 256 1.95 -8.74 -4.55
N LEU A 257 0.84 -9.31 -5.01
CA LEU A 257 0.73 -10.74 -5.20
C LEU A 257 1.65 -11.24 -6.34
N SER A 258 1.84 -10.44 -7.39
CA SER A 258 2.79 -10.76 -8.47
C SER A 258 4.23 -10.83 -7.96
N VAL A 259 4.66 -9.88 -7.14
CA VAL A 259 5.98 -9.90 -6.50
C VAL A 259 6.09 -11.03 -5.48
N LEU A 260 5.03 -11.31 -4.72
CA LEU A 260 5.00 -12.44 -3.79
C LEU A 260 5.28 -13.77 -4.49
N ILE A 261 4.76 -13.97 -5.70
CA ILE A 261 4.90 -15.20 -6.47
C ILE A 261 6.20 -15.23 -7.28
N LYS A 262 6.51 -14.15 -8.01
CA LYS A 262 7.54 -14.11 -9.05
C LYS A 262 8.79 -13.31 -8.68
N GLY A 263 8.72 -12.50 -7.62
CA GLY A 263 9.85 -11.66 -7.21
C GLY A 263 11.09 -12.48 -6.87
N GLU A 264 12.26 -12.00 -7.24
CA GLU A 264 13.52 -12.61 -6.88
C GLU A 264 13.83 -12.36 -5.40
N ARG A 265 14.38 -13.37 -4.75
CA ARG A 265 14.72 -13.34 -3.34
C ARG A 265 15.74 -12.26 -3.01
N GLY A 266 15.44 -11.44 -2.01
CA GLY A 266 16.27 -10.32 -1.59
C GLY A 266 16.10 -9.05 -2.42
N GLU A 267 15.25 -9.06 -3.45
CA GLU A 267 15.08 -7.96 -4.37
C GLU A 267 13.89 -7.05 -4.01
N ALA A 268 14.01 -5.78 -4.40
CA ALA A 268 12.96 -4.77 -4.26
C ALA A 268 12.32 -4.43 -5.61
N TYR A 269 11.02 -4.09 -5.58
CA TYR A 269 10.22 -3.76 -6.76
C TYR A 269 9.37 -2.52 -6.52
N ASN A 270 9.49 -1.53 -7.39
CA ASN A 270 8.59 -0.38 -7.39
C ASN A 270 7.18 -0.78 -7.83
N ILE A 271 6.18 -0.28 -7.12
CA ILE A 271 4.78 -0.38 -7.56
C ILE A 271 4.31 0.99 -7.99
N SER A 272 4.12 1.17 -9.29
CA SER A 272 3.60 2.39 -9.91
C SER A 272 2.88 2.06 -11.21
N ASN A 273 2.06 3.00 -11.69
CA ASN A 273 1.47 2.93 -13.02
C ASN A 273 2.13 4.00 -13.90
N LYS A 274 2.86 3.57 -14.95
CA LYS A 274 3.54 4.50 -15.87
C LYS A 274 2.58 5.46 -16.59
N ASN A 275 1.29 5.07 -16.73
CA ASN A 275 0.25 5.90 -17.34
C ASN A 275 -0.41 6.86 -16.32
N SER A 276 0.04 6.84 -15.06
CA SER A 276 -0.49 7.69 -13.97
C SER A 276 0.63 8.46 -13.25
N ILE A 277 1.68 8.83 -13.98
CA ILE A 277 2.67 9.80 -13.53
C ILE A 277 2.11 11.19 -13.83
N VAL A 278 1.51 11.79 -12.82
CA VAL A 278 0.80 13.06 -12.95
C VAL A 278 1.12 13.97 -11.76
N SER A 279 0.86 15.29 -11.93
CA SER A 279 0.99 16.24 -10.83
C SER A 279 -0.14 16.08 -9.80
N ILE A 280 0.06 16.59 -8.59
CA ILE A 280 -0.99 16.65 -7.56
C ILE A 280 -2.21 17.43 -8.10
N ARG A 281 -1.97 18.48 -8.90
CA ARG A 281 -3.02 19.24 -9.56
C ARG A 281 -3.82 18.39 -10.56
N GLN A 282 -3.14 17.66 -11.43
CA GLN A 282 -3.82 16.78 -12.40
C GLN A 282 -4.63 15.67 -11.72
N MET A 283 -4.13 15.11 -10.59
CA MET A 283 -4.92 14.21 -9.76
C MET A 283 -6.17 14.88 -9.21
N ALA A 284 -6.06 16.10 -8.66
CA ALA A 284 -7.19 16.87 -8.16
C ALA A 284 -8.22 17.15 -9.26
N GLU A 285 -7.75 17.55 -10.45
CA GLU A 285 -8.58 17.81 -11.63
C GLU A 285 -9.32 16.53 -12.09
N SER A 286 -8.66 15.35 -12.09
CA SER A 286 -9.30 14.07 -12.41
C SER A 286 -10.45 13.75 -11.45
N PHE A 287 -10.24 13.91 -10.14
CA PHE A 287 -11.29 13.72 -9.15
C PHE A 287 -12.43 14.74 -9.28
N ALA A 288 -12.10 16.02 -9.47
CA ALA A 288 -13.08 17.09 -9.62
C ALA A 288 -13.97 16.88 -10.87
N GLN A 289 -13.35 16.51 -11.99
CA GLN A 289 -14.07 16.19 -13.24
C GLN A 289 -15.04 15.03 -13.05
N ALA A 290 -14.62 13.94 -12.42
CA ALA A 290 -15.47 12.78 -12.14
C ALA A 290 -16.64 13.09 -11.19
N ALA A 291 -16.53 14.15 -10.38
CA ALA A 291 -17.59 14.61 -9.50
C ALA A 291 -18.43 15.77 -10.05
N HIS A 292 -18.12 16.29 -11.24
CA HIS A 292 -18.67 17.54 -11.79
C HIS A 292 -18.50 18.74 -10.82
N LYS A 293 -17.30 18.83 -10.22
CA LYS A 293 -16.89 19.86 -9.26
C LYS A 293 -15.65 20.60 -9.76
N GLN A 294 -15.20 21.59 -8.99
CA GLN A 294 -14.06 22.42 -9.36
C GLN A 294 -12.87 22.22 -8.40
N VAL A 295 -11.69 22.55 -8.88
CA VAL A 295 -10.49 22.74 -8.08
C VAL A 295 -10.33 24.23 -7.84
N VAL A 296 -10.36 24.65 -6.58
CA VAL A 296 -10.16 26.02 -6.17
C VAL A 296 -8.83 26.16 -5.43
N PHE A 297 -8.19 27.29 -5.56
CA PHE A 297 -6.89 27.54 -4.93
C PHE A 297 -7.03 28.51 -3.76
N SER A 298 -6.37 28.19 -2.65
CA SER A 298 -6.27 29.07 -1.48
C SER A 298 -4.83 29.19 -1.00
N THR A 299 -4.54 30.26 -0.25
CA THR A 299 -3.20 30.46 0.30
C THR A 299 -2.98 29.56 1.51
N ALA A 300 -1.91 28.75 1.50
CA ALA A 300 -1.51 27.96 2.65
C ALA A 300 -1.01 28.83 3.80
N SER A 301 -1.39 28.48 5.01
CA SER A 301 -0.82 29.04 6.24
C SER A 301 0.66 28.62 6.41
N LYS A 302 1.40 29.31 7.27
CA LYS A 302 2.81 28.97 7.56
C LYS A 302 2.96 27.55 8.12
N SER A 303 2.04 27.11 8.98
CA SER A 303 2.05 25.77 9.56
C SER A 303 1.77 24.66 8.53
N GLU A 304 0.93 24.92 7.54
CA GLU A 304 0.63 23.97 6.47
C GLU A 304 1.80 23.79 5.51
N LYS A 305 2.55 24.86 5.22
CA LYS A 305 3.74 24.79 4.35
C LYS A 305 4.84 23.88 4.90
N VAL A 306 4.96 23.75 6.22
CA VAL A 306 5.96 22.86 6.88
C VAL A 306 5.68 21.38 6.59
N SER A 307 4.41 21.01 6.35
CA SER A 307 4.02 19.63 6.07
C SER A 307 4.18 19.23 4.58
N PHE A 308 4.50 20.16 3.70
CA PHE A 308 4.61 19.89 2.26
C PHE A 308 5.86 19.09 1.94
N ASN A 309 5.68 18.04 1.12
CA ASN A 309 6.83 17.35 0.54
C ASN A 309 7.52 18.24 -0.49
N MET A 310 8.77 18.58 -0.22
CA MET A 310 9.57 19.50 -1.04
C MET A 310 10.05 18.92 -2.38
N MET A 311 9.88 17.60 -2.60
CA MET A 311 10.33 16.97 -3.84
C MET A 311 9.47 17.42 -5.03
N SER A 312 10.11 17.97 -6.04
CA SER A 312 9.45 18.34 -7.31
C SER A 312 8.97 17.11 -8.09
N ASN A 313 9.76 16.04 -8.07
CA ASN A 313 9.44 14.77 -8.69
C ASN A 313 9.77 13.60 -7.73
N SER A 314 8.78 12.74 -7.48
CA SER A 314 8.95 11.45 -6.78
C SER A 314 8.25 10.33 -7.55
N SER A 315 8.21 10.44 -8.88
CA SER A 315 7.71 9.36 -9.73
C SER A 315 8.66 8.16 -9.72
N LEU A 316 8.09 6.99 -9.97
CA LEU A 316 8.80 5.71 -9.97
C LEU A 316 8.69 5.05 -11.34
N THR A 317 9.72 4.38 -11.79
CA THR A 317 9.60 3.44 -12.91
C THR A 317 9.00 2.12 -12.43
N SER A 318 8.15 1.49 -13.26
CA SER A 318 7.57 0.15 -13.02
C SER A 318 8.24 -0.94 -13.88
N SER A 319 9.31 -0.62 -14.59
CA SER A 319 9.92 -1.54 -15.57
C SER A 319 10.32 -2.88 -14.97
N LYS A 320 10.84 -2.89 -13.73
CA LYS A 320 11.29 -4.12 -13.06
C LYS A 320 10.11 -5.04 -12.72
N ILE A 321 9.01 -4.51 -12.18
CA ILE A 321 7.84 -5.34 -11.89
C ILE A 321 7.13 -5.77 -13.17
N GLU A 322 7.10 -4.91 -14.21
CA GLU A 322 6.54 -5.27 -15.52
C GLU A 322 7.30 -6.43 -16.16
N SER A 323 8.61 -6.58 -15.92
CA SER A 323 9.39 -7.72 -16.40
C SER A 323 8.98 -9.06 -15.79
N LEU A 324 8.28 -9.05 -14.63
CA LEU A 324 7.67 -10.26 -14.05
C LEU A 324 6.38 -10.70 -14.76
N GLY A 325 5.87 -9.88 -15.69
CA GLY A 325 4.63 -10.12 -16.42
C GLY A 325 3.42 -9.36 -15.87
N TRP A 326 3.55 -8.58 -14.80
CA TRP A 326 2.49 -7.74 -14.27
C TRP A 326 2.36 -6.41 -15.04
N ARG A 327 1.17 -5.85 -15.07
CA ARG A 327 0.89 -4.50 -15.57
C ARG A 327 -0.28 -3.87 -14.84
N ALA A 328 -0.25 -2.56 -14.64
CA ALA A 328 -1.40 -1.80 -14.16
C ALA A 328 -2.46 -1.66 -15.25
N LEU A 329 -3.73 -1.71 -14.88
CA LEU A 329 -4.88 -1.58 -15.79
C LEU A 329 -5.55 -0.21 -15.70
N THR A 330 -5.52 0.42 -14.51
CA THR A 330 -6.36 1.57 -14.18
C THR A 330 -5.52 2.85 -14.18
N ASP A 331 -5.78 3.76 -15.10
CA ASP A 331 -5.16 5.09 -15.13
C ASP A 331 -5.79 6.05 -14.10
N MET A 332 -5.21 7.26 -13.95
CA MET A 332 -5.64 8.21 -12.95
C MET A 332 -7.10 8.68 -13.15
N PRO A 333 -7.57 9.05 -14.35
CA PRO A 333 -8.96 9.46 -14.56
C PRO A 333 -9.96 8.35 -14.23
N THR A 334 -9.73 7.14 -14.75
CA THR A 334 -10.60 5.97 -14.51
C THR A 334 -10.64 5.60 -13.03
N GLY A 335 -9.49 5.55 -12.36
CA GLY A 335 -9.42 5.22 -10.94
C GLY A 335 -10.04 6.29 -10.04
N ALA A 336 -9.99 7.56 -10.42
CA ALA A 336 -10.67 8.64 -9.71
C ALA A 336 -12.20 8.48 -9.80
N GLU A 337 -12.72 8.22 -10.99
CA GLU A 337 -14.15 7.95 -11.23
C GLU A 337 -14.63 6.72 -10.45
N HIS A 338 -13.91 5.59 -10.57
CA HIS A 338 -14.25 4.36 -9.85
C HIS A 338 -14.23 4.57 -8.32
N THR A 339 -13.21 5.26 -7.79
CA THR A 339 -13.12 5.58 -6.36
C THR A 339 -14.36 6.32 -5.88
N LEU A 340 -14.77 7.38 -6.59
CA LEU A 340 -15.94 8.18 -6.21
C LEU A 340 -17.24 7.37 -6.32
N ASN A 341 -17.42 6.62 -7.39
CA ASN A 341 -18.64 5.82 -7.61
C ASN A 341 -18.79 4.73 -6.55
N ILE A 342 -17.69 4.06 -6.18
CA ILE A 342 -17.69 3.04 -5.13
C ILE A 342 -18.01 3.65 -3.77
N LEU A 343 -17.40 4.78 -3.42
CA LEU A 343 -17.61 5.43 -2.14
C LEU A 343 -19.02 6.00 -1.99
N ARG A 344 -19.62 6.59 -3.03
CA ARG A 344 -21.00 7.08 -3.04
C ARG A 344 -22.00 5.95 -2.80
N ASN A 345 -21.79 4.79 -3.39
CA ASN A 345 -22.66 3.62 -3.24
C ASN A 345 -22.36 2.80 -1.98
N SER A 346 -21.40 3.25 -1.17
CA SER A 346 -21.02 2.63 0.11
C SER A 346 -21.64 3.35 1.32
N GLN A 347 -22.29 4.49 1.11
CA GLN A 347 -23.07 5.21 2.12
C GLN A 347 -24.50 4.69 2.14
#